data_0ef92df671af54f5c7042c49fa4b3966
#
_entry.id   0ef92df671af54f5c7042c49fa4b3966
#
_cell.length_a   1.000
_cell.length_b   1.000
_cell.length_c   1.000
_cell.angle_alpha   90.00
_cell.angle_beta   90.00
_cell.angle_gamma   90.00
#
_symmetry.space_group_name_H-M   'P 1'
#
loop_
_entity.id
_entity.type
_entity.pdbx_description
1 polymer ?
#
loop_
_entity_poly.entity_id
_entity_poly.type
_entity_poly.pdbx_seq_one_letter_code
_entity_poly.pdbx_strand_id
1 'polypeptide(L)'
;MPMTLSRRRVLSAIGLAGAGALAAPGVLAAEARLETTTVRFAKMPLICFAPQYVCEDLLRMEGFTDIRYVDTKPGGVFVQDLAEGKYHFTSNVTAQNVVLVDSGLPITLVAGIHAGCYELFGSDGTRNVRDLKGKRVGRIAATDLLEMMAALVGLDPKKDLTIINDPEAKPLDQFIQGKLDAYMALPPEPQLLRARGFRDVIVRTATDRPWSQYFCCTLAARRDYVGRNPVATKRVIRAMLKAAELCASEPERAARPLVDGGFVDSYEYALQTLNDNPYAHWRDYDAEDTVRFYALRQHEVGVIKKSPQRIIADGTDFRCFDELKRELKA
;
A
#
# COMPACT_ATOMS: atom_id res chain seq x y z
N MET A 1 86.21 -6.63 -5.43
CA MET A 1 85.68 -7.83 -4.77
C MET A 1 84.17 -7.52 -4.47
N PRO A 2 83.24 -8.17 -5.12
CA PRO A 2 81.85 -8.02 -4.79
C PRO A 2 81.44 -9.03 -3.70
N MET A 3 80.82 -8.55 -2.63
CA MET A 3 80.25 -9.36 -1.56
C MET A 3 78.89 -9.94 -2.02
N THR A 4 78.86 -11.27 -2.15
CA THR A 4 77.70 -12.05 -2.41
C THR A 4 76.85 -12.21 -1.14
N LEU A 5 75.69 -11.65 -1.10
CA LEU A 5 74.65 -11.82 -0.05
C LEU A 5 74.04 -13.23 -0.20
N SER A 6 74.16 -14.05 0.81
CA SER A 6 73.62 -15.41 0.87
C SER A 6 72.09 -15.43 0.90
N ARG A 7 71.50 -16.31 0.08
CA ARG A 7 70.05 -16.56 -0.03
C ARG A 7 69.30 -16.91 1.28
N ARG A 8 70.09 -17.27 2.34
CA ARG A 8 69.54 -17.65 3.66
C ARG A 8 69.12 -16.45 4.55
N ARG A 9 69.61 -15.23 4.27
CA ARG A 9 69.27 -14.05 5.06
C ARG A 9 68.07 -13.26 4.52
N VAL A 10 67.54 -13.55 3.33
CA VAL A 10 66.40 -12.92 2.74
C VAL A 10 65.06 -13.58 3.17
N LEU A 11 65.12 -14.85 3.62
CA LEU A 11 63.89 -15.58 4.03
C LEU A 11 63.47 -15.37 5.50
N SER A 12 64.31 -14.70 6.31
CA SER A 12 64.01 -14.44 7.73
C SER A 12 63.35 -13.09 7.98
N ALA A 13 63.13 -12.25 6.97
CA ALA A 13 62.52 -10.92 7.08
C ALA A 13 61.05 -10.82 6.57
N ILE A 14 60.50 -11.95 6.06
CA ILE A 14 59.12 -11.98 5.53
C ILE A 14 58.14 -12.70 6.49
N GLY A 15 58.60 -13.15 7.64
CA GLY A 15 57.84 -13.99 8.58
C GLY A 15 57.11 -13.28 9.70
N LEU A 16 57.03 -11.95 9.76
CA LEU A 16 56.36 -11.23 10.87
C LEU A 16 55.40 -10.11 10.47
N ALA A 17 54.89 -10.10 9.23
CA ALA A 17 53.87 -9.12 8.79
C ALA A 17 52.57 -9.78 8.31
N GLY A 18 52.28 -11.02 8.71
CA GLY A 18 51.16 -11.81 8.22
C GLY A 18 50.21 -12.35 9.28
N ALA A 19 50.06 -11.70 10.43
CA ALA A 19 49.14 -12.16 11.47
C ALA A 19 48.48 -10.91 12.12
N GLY A 20 47.42 -10.41 11.50
CA GLY A 20 46.73 -9.23 12.08
C GLY A 20 45.54 -8.72 11.32
N ALA A 21 45.03 -9.45 10.34
CA ALA A 21 43.70 -9.15 9.75
C ALA A 21 42.75 -10.33 10.01
N LEU A 22 42.56 -10.69 11.29
CA LEU A 22 41.33 -11.31 11.71
C LEU A 22 40.26 -10.24 11.47
N ALA A 23 39.44 -10.43 10.42
CA ALA A 23 38.21 -9.65 10.21
C ALA A 23 37.49 -9.64 11.55
N ALA A 24 37.42 -8.46 12.18
CA ALA A 24 36.56 -8.27 13.31
C ALA A 24 35.15 -8.72 12.85
N PRO A 25 34.43 -9.55 13.64
CA PRO A 25 33.04 -9.85 13.33
C PRO A 25 32.37 -8.49 13.21
N GLY A 26 31.70 -8.24 12.06
CA GLY A 26 30.98 -6.99 11.83
C GLY A 26 30.11 -6.79 13.05
N VAL A 27 30.42 -5.79 13.85
CA VAL A 27 29.55 -5.33 14.94
C VAL A 27 28.30 -4.94 14.24
N LEU A 28 27.26 -5.80 14.33
CA LEU A 28 25.91 -5.41 13.97
C LEU A 28 25.65 -4.14 14.76
N ALA A 29 25.70 -3.01 14.07
CA ALA A 29 25.45 -1.73 14.71
C ALA A 29 24.10 -1.87 15.44
N ALA A 30 24.15 -1.74 16.76
CA ALA A 30 22.94 -1.84 17.55
C ALA A 30 21.92 -0.87 16.98
N GLU A 31 20.74 -1.37 16.59
CA GLU A 31 19.70 -0.50 16.03
C GLU A 31 19.44 0.67 16.99
N ALA A 32 19.32 1.86 16.43
CA ALA A 32 19.04 3.06 17.20
C ALA A 32 17.80 2.87 18.09
N ARG A 33 17.85 3.44 19.30
CA ARG A 33 16.74 3.33 20.27
C ARG A 33 15.48 3.98 19.69
N LEU A 34 14.30 3.38 19.94
CA LEU A 34 13.01 3.97 19.59
C LEU A 34 12.81 5.31 20.32
N GLU A 35 12.32 6.30 19.60
CA GLU A 35 11.91 7.59 20.16
C GLU A 35 10.58 7.47 20.92
N THR A 36 9.77 6.50 20.53
CA THR A 36 8.48 6.19 21.16
C THR A 36 8.16 4.71 21.04
N THR A 37 7.50 4.15 22.03
CA THR A 37 6.99 2.76 22.02
C THR A 37 5.49 2.70 21.73
N THR A 38 4.87 3.84 21.42
CA THR A 38 3.44 3.94 21.11
C THR A 38 3.24 4.11 19.62
N VAL A 39 2.39 3.27 19.04
CA VAL A 39 1.90 3.42 17.66
C VAL A 39 0.38 3.30 17.61
N ARG A 40 -0.26 4.15 16.80
CA ARG A 40 -1.71 4.14 16.61
C ARG A 40 -2.03 4.06 15.14
N PHE A 41 -2.92 3.13 14.77
CA PHE A 41 -3.45 2.95 13.41
C PHE A 41 -4.93 3.28 13.35
N ALA A 42 -5.41 3.69 12.19
CA ALA A 42 -6.84 3.73 11.91
C ALA A 42 -7.43 2.33 11.91
N LYS A 43 -8.63 2.13 12.49
CA LYS A 43 -9.41 0.90 12.33
C LYS A 43 -10.50 1.12 11.28
N MET A 44 -10.41 0.36 10.19
CA MET A 44 -11.40 0.35 9.11
C MET A 44 -11.69 -1.09 8.69
N PRO A 45 -12.95 -1.47 8.46
CA PRO A 45 -13.33 -2.84 8.11
C PRO A 45 -13.03 -3.13 6.62
N LEU A 46 -11.76 -3.01 6.21
CA LEU A 46 -11.30 -3.25 4.85
C LEU A 46 -10.25 -4.36 4.81
N ILE A 47 -10.57 -5.46 4.15
CA ILE A 47 -9.68 -6.64 4.06
C ILE A 47 -8.36 -6.29 3.36
N CYS A 48 -8.37 -5.38 2.38
CA CYS A 48 -7.14 -4.97 1.69
C CYS A 48 -6.11 -4.28 2.61
N PHE A 49 -6.51 -3.86 3.82
CA PHE A 49 -5.60 -3.35 4.84
C PHE A 49 -5.05 -4.45 5.76
N ALA A 50 -5.20 -5.72 5.41
CA ALA A 50 -4.76 -6.86 6.21
C ALA A 50 -3.36 -6.73 6.82
N PRO A 51 -2.30 -6.29 6.08
CA PRO A 51 -0.98 -6.12 6.68
C PRO A 51 -0.97 -5.21 7.91
N GLN A 52 -1.85 -4.20 7.96
CA GLN A 52 -1.98 -3.30 9.11
C GLN A 52 -2.53 -4.00 10.35
N TYR A 53 -3.36 -5.01 10.18
CA TYR A 53 -4.01 -5.71 11.30
C TYR A 53 -3.24 -6.95 11.77
N VAL A 54 -2.49 -7.58 10.87
CA VAL A 54 -1.68 -8.75 11.21
C VAL A 54 -0.25 -8.39 11.64
N CYS A 55 0.14 -7.10 11.61
CA CYS A 55 1.49 -6.67 11.99
C CYS A 55 1.72 -6.53 13.51
N GLU A 56 0.73 -6.76 14.35
CA GLU A 56 0.83 -6.44 15.79
C GLU A 56 2.00 -7.16 16.48
N ASP A 57 2.12 -8.47 16.31
CA ASP A 57 3.23 -9.24 16.89
C ASP A 57 4.60 -8.77 16.32
N LEU A 58 4.64 -8.45 15.04
CA LEU A 58 5.83 -7.90 14.40
C LEU A 58 6.21 -6.53 14.98
N LEU A 59 5.23 -5.68 15.27
CA LEU A 59 5.47 -4.40 15.96
C LEU A 59 5.98 -4.60 17.38
N ARG A 60 5.48 -5.60 18.11
CA ARG A 60 6.00 -5.95 19.45
C ARG A 60 7.46 -6.40 19.37
N MET A 61 7.82 -7.20 18.35
CA MET A 61 9.19 -7.59 18.08
C MET A 61 10.10 -6.41 17.73
N GLU A 62 9.55 -5.37 17.11
CA GLU A 62 10.24 -4.10 16.80
C GLU A 62 10.36 -3.18 18.03
N GLY A 63 9.78 -3.56 19.19
CA GLY A 63 9.91 -2.85 20.46
C GLY A 63 8.73 -1.92 20.80
N PHE A 64 7.62 -1.97 20.06
CA PHE A 64 6.42 -1.24 20.44
C PHE A 64 5.66 -1.98 21.55
N THR A 65 5.29 -1.24 22.60
CA THR A 65 4.56 -1.79 23.76
C THR A 65 3.12 -1.32 23.86
N ASP A 66 2.79 -0.21 23.21
CA ASP A 66 1.45 0.39 23.15
C ASP A 66 1.00 0.53 21.70
N ILE A 67 0.28 -0.49 21.22
CA ILE A 67 -0.24 -0.59 19.85
C ILE A 67 -1.76 -0.45 19.93
N ARG A 68 -2.32 0.51 19.21
CA ARG A 68 -3.75 0.81 19.24
C ARG A 68 -4.35 0.93 17.85
N TYR A 69 -5.54 0.39 17.71
CA TYR A 69 -6.41 0.58 16.56
C TYR A 69 -7.54 1.53 16.94
N VAL A 70 -7.61 2.68 16.31
CA VAL A 70 -8.57 3.74 16.61
C VAL A 70 -9.74 3.64 15.65
N ASP A 71 -10.93 3.42 16.17
CA ASP A 71 -12.15 3.35 15.37
C ASP A 71 -12.35 4.65 14.59
N THR A 72 -12.60 4.52 13.29
CA THR A 72 -12.82 5.63 12.38
C THR A 72 -14.29 5.71 11.99
N LYS A 73 -14.74 6.93 11.71
CA LYS A 73 -16.10 7.13 11.20
C LYS A 73 -16.17 6.75 9.71
N PRO A 74 -17.24 6.08 9.26
CA PRO A 74 -17.47 5.87 7.83
C PRO A 74 -17.51 7.18 7.03
N GLY A 75 -17.11 7.13 5.76
CA GLY A 75 -17.34 8.24 4.84
C GLY A 75 -16.20 9.23 4.65
N GLY A 76 -14.92 8.83 4.75
CA GLY A 76 -13.78 9.64 4.30
C GLY A 76 -13.21 10.63 5.30
N VAL A 77 -13.80 10.74 6.49
CA VAL A 77 -13.30 11.60 7.59
C VAL A 77 -12.01 11.02 8.21
N PHE A 78 -11.75 9.74 7.99
CA PHE A 78 -10.63 9.03 8.63
C PHE A 78 -9.26 9.63 8.33
N VAL A 79 -9.03 10.17 7.14
CA VAL A 79 -7.72 10.76 6.82
C VAL A 79 -7.57 12.16 7.42
N GLN A 80 -8.67 12.87 7.60
CA GLN A 80 -8.69 14.10 8.38
C GLN A 80 -8.33 13.80 9.85
N ASP A 81 -8.83 12.69 10.39
CA ASP A 81 -8.47 12.18 11.73
C ASP A 81 -6.96 11.87 11.84
N LEU A 82 -6.31 11.38 10.75
CA LEU A 82 -4.85 11.25 10.68
C LEU A 82 -4.16 12.62 10.79
N ALA A 83 -4.61 13.59 10.02
CA ALA A 83 -4.07 14.95 10.04
C ALA A 83 -4.23 15.61 11.42
N GLU A 84 -5.35 15.38 12.10
CA GLU A 84 -5.65 15.85 13.45
C GLU A 84 -4.88 15.09 14.56
N GLY A 85 -4.26 13.96 14.22
CA GLY A 85 -3.41 13.19 15.14
C GLY A 85 -4.12 12.19 16.04
N LYS A 86 -5.33 11.78 15.68
CA LYS A 86 -6.02 10.69 16.40
C LYS A 86 -5.23 9.39 16.29
N TYR A 87 -4.59 9.15 15.15
CA TYR A 87 -3.65 8.04 14.94
C TYR A 87 -2.41 8.52 14.15
N HIS A 88 -1.42 7.64 14.01
CA HIS A 88 -0.11 7.97 13.43
C HIS A 88 0.02 7.49 12.00
N PHE A 89 -0.56 6.32 11.69
CA PHE A 89 -0.47 5.63 10.39
C PHE A 89 -1.82 5.09 9.96
N THR A 90 -1.99 4.96 8.65
CA THR A 90 -3.07 4.20 8.04
C THR A 90 -2.68 3.71 6.66
N SER A 91 -3.02 2.46 6.33
CA SER A 91 -3.12 2.05 4.94
C SER A 91 -4.25 2.83 4.29
N ASN A 92 -4.07 3.25 3.04
CA ASN A 92 -5.12 3.89 2.27
C ASN A 92 -4.86 3.75 0.77
N VAL A 93 -5.91 3.91 -0.02
CA VAL A 93 -5.83 3.91 -1.49
C VAL A 93 -4.93 5.05 -1.97
N THR A 94 -3.95 4.73 -2.80
CA THR A 94 -2.94 5.71 -3.24
C THR A 94 -3.57 6.89 -3.97
N ALA A 95 -4.54 6.64 -4.85
CA ALA A 95 -5.25 7.71 -5.54
C ALA A 95 -5.89 8.70 -4.57
N GLN A 96 -6.53 8.22 -3.50
CA GLN A 96 -7.13 9.07 -2.47
C GLN A 96 -6.06 9.82 -1.67
N ASN A 97 -4.94 9.18 -1.34
CA ASN A 97 -3.82 9.84 -0.66
C ASN A 97 -3.27 11.02 -1.46
N VAL A 98 -3.18 10.89 -2.79
CA VAL A 98 -2.74 11.97 -3.67
C VAL A 98 -3.68 13.19 -3.59
N VAL A 99 -5.00 12.97 -3.58
CA VAL A 99 -6.00 14.05 -3.40
C VAL A 99 -5.81 14.75 -2.05
N LEU A 100 -5.50 14.01 -1.00
CA LEU A 100 -5.30 14.57 0.34
C LEU A 100 -4.01 15.40 0.45
N VAL A 101 -2.95 14.98 -0.24
CA VAL A 101 -1.72 15.78 -0.38
C VAL A 101 -1.98 17.05 -1.21
N ASP A 102 -2.80 16.95 -2.27
CA ASP A 102 -3.20 18.11 -3.06
C ASP A 102 -3.95 19.14 -2.21
N SER A 103 -4.84 18.67 -1.33
CA SER A 103 -5.60 19.52 -0.40
C SER A 103 -4.76 20.15 0.72
N GLY A 104 -3.48 19.77 0.84
CA GLY A 104 -2.55 20.36 1.80
C GLY A 104 -2.59 19.73 3.20
N LEU A 105 -3.21 18.56 3.37
CA LEU A 105 -3.18 17.86 4.66
C LEU A 105 -1.75 17.50 5.08
N PRO A 106 -1.41 17.58 6.38
CA PRO A 106 -0.06 17.34 6.90
C PRO A 106 0.25 15.84 7.01
N ILE A 107 0.05 15.12 5.91
CA ILE A 107 0.37 13.70 5.78
C ILE A 107 1.58 13.48 4.87
N THR A 108 2.20 12.32 4.97
CA THR A 108 3.25 11.87 4.06
C THR A 108 3.09 10.37 3.77
N LEU A 109 3.33 9.97 2.54
CA LEU A 109 3.32 8.58 2.11
C LEU A 109 4.72 8.01 2.34
N VAL A 110 4.80 6.90 3.08
CA VAL A 110 6.08 6.38 3.57
C VAL A 110 6.43 4.99 3.03
N ALA A 111 5.44 4.25 2.49
CA ALA A 111 5.67 2.94 1.89
C ALA A 111 4.53 2.57 0.93
N GLY A 112 4.84 1.73 -0.07
CA GLY A 112 3.84 0.96 -0.81
C GLY A 112 3.53 -0.34 -0.09
N ILE A 113 2.29 -0.82 -0.14
CA ILE A 113 1.85 -2.02 0.57
C ILE A 113 1.51 -3.16 -0.40
N HIS A 114 0.58 -2.95 -1.33
CA HIS A 114 0.21 -3.93 -2.34
C HIS A 114 -0.36 -3.26 -3.59
N ALA A 115 -0.27 -3.94 -4.73
CA ALA A 115 -0.98 -3.59 -5.95
C ALA A 115 -2.37 -4.26 -5.97
N GLY A 116 -3.25 -3.79 -6.85
CA GLY A 116 -4.60 -4.38 -7.01
C GLY A 116 -5.53 -4.07 -5.85
N CYS A 117 -6.71 -4.46 -5.94
CA CYS A 117 -7.83 -4.68 -5.05
C CYS A 117 -9.19 -4.29 -5.67
N TYR A 118 -9.22 -3.41 -6.65
CA TYR A 118 -10.47 -3.07 -7.32
C TYR A 118 -10.75 -4.02 -8.48
N GLU A 119 -12.03 -4.38 -8.60
CA GLU A 119 -12.55 -5.04 -9.80
C GLU A 119 -13.76 -4.25 -10.33
N LEU A 120 -13.76 -3.98 -11.63
CA LEU A 120 -14.89 -3.36 -12.31
C LEU A 120 -15.72 -4.46 -12.96
N PHE A 121 -16.92 -4.69 -12.44
CA PHE A 121 -17.89 -5.66 -12.98
C PHE A 121 -18.79 -4.96 -13.99
N GLY A 122 -19.11 -5.66 -15.07
CA GLY A 122 -20.09 -5.25 -16.08
C GLY A 122 -21.38 -6.07 -15.98
N SER A 123 -22.48 -5.47 -16.43
CA SER A 123 -23.71 -6.20 -16.78
C SER A 123 -23.67 -6.67 -18.23
N ASP A 124 -24.72 -7.37 -18.67
CA ASP A 124 -24.84 -7.89 -20.02
C ASP A 124 -24.51 -6.84 -21.10
N GLY A 125 -23.56 -7.21 -21.97
CA GLY A 125 -23.11 -6.35 -23.07
C GLY A 125 -22.02 -5.31 -22.71
N THR A 126 -21.60 -5.23 -21.43
CA THR A 126 -20.52 -4.31 -20.98
C THR A 126 -19.26 -5.14 -20.71
N ARG A 127 -18.30 -5.14 -21.65
CA ARG A 127 -17.12 -6.02 -21.61
C ARG A 127 -15.80 -5.29 -21.50
N ASN A 128 -15.80 -4.00 -21.72
CA ASN A 128 -14.59 -3.15 -21.61
C ASN A 128 -14.97 -1.73 -21.18
N VAL A 129 -13.98 -0.93 -20.77
CA VAL A 129 -14.22 0.42 -20.24
C VAL A 129 -14.86 1.36 -21.28
N ARG A 130 -14.64 1.16 -22.58
CA ARG A 130 -15.27 1.99 -23.63
C ARG A 130 -16.78 1.76 -23.73
N ASP A 131 -17.25 0.57 -23.36
CA ASP A 131 -18.68 0.24 -23.35
C ASP A 131 -19.45 0.99 -22.26
N LEU A 132 -18.75 1.64 -21.33
CA LEU A 132 -19.36 2.46 -20.28
C LEU A 132 -19.92 3.80 -20.79
N LYS A 133 -19.70 4.15 -22.04
CA LYS A 133 -20.24 5.39 -22.61
C LYS A 133 -21.77 5.42 -22.52
N GLY A 134 -22.31 6.45 -21.87
CA GLY A 134 -23.75 6.61 -21.62
C GLY A 134 -24.31 5.72 -20.52
N LYS A 135 -23.47 4.99 -19.81
CA LYS A 135 -23.86 3.98 -18.81
C LYS A 135 -23.89 4.54 -17.39
N ARG A 136 -24.65 3.83 -16.54
CA ARG A 136 -24.76 4.09 -15.09
C ARG A 136 -23.81 3.16 -14.36
N VAL A 137 -22.82 3.72 -13.69
CA VAL A 137 -21.77 2.94 -13.01
C VAL A 137 -21.79 3.24 -11.51
N GLY A 138 -21.95 2.19 -10.71
CA GLY A 138 -21.92 2.29 -9.24
C GLY A 138 -20.51 2.14 -8.68
N ARG A 139 -20.28 2.77 -7.53
CA ARG A 139 -19.10 2.50 -6.68
C ARG A 139 -19.39 2.88 -5.23
N ILE A 140 -18.72 2.24 -4.27
CA ILE A 140 -18.87 2.57 -2.85
C ILE A 140 -17.78 3.52 -2.35
N ALA A 141 -16.55 3.37 -2.84
CA ALA A 141 -15.42 4.15 -2.36
C ALA A 141 -15.34 5.51 -3.04
N ALA A 142 -15.03 6.54 -2.27
CA ALA A 142 -14.68 7.86 -2.79
C ALA A 142 -13.28 7.80 -3.45
N THR A 143 -13.20 7.14 -4.60
CA THR A 143 -12.00 7.08 -5.43
C THR A 143 -12.35 7.52 -6.85
N ASP A 144 -11.44 8.24 -7.47
CA ASP A 144 -11.51 8.71 -8.85
C ASP A 144 -10.89 7.72 -9.85
N LEU A 145 -10.69 6.47 -9.42
CA LEU A 145 -10.10 5.42 -10.24
C LEU A 145 -10.94 5.13 -11.49
N LEU A 146 -12.27 5.18 -11.37
CA LEU A 146 -13.19 5.01 -12.49
C LEU A 146 -13.05 6.13 -13.52
N GLU A 147 -12.91 7.37 -13.05
CA GLU A 147 -12.69 8.55 -13.90
C GLU A 147 -11.38 8.43 -14.66
N MET A 148 -10.31 8.00 -13.99
CA MET A 148 -9.02 7.75 -14.63
C MET A 148 -9.11 6.61 -15.66
N MET A 149 -9.82 5.51 -15.36
CA MET A 149 -10.05 4.41 -16.31
C MET A 149 -10.77 4.88 -17.56
N ALA A 150 -11.83 5.68 -17.39
CA ALA A 150 -12.60 6.25 -18.48
C ALA A 150 -11.74 7.16 -19.38
N ALA A 151 -10.98 8.07 -18.75
CA ALA A 151 -10.11 8.99 -19.47
C ALA A 151 -9.01 8.28 -20.28
N LEU A 152 -8.43 7.21 -19.74
CA LEU A 152 -7.41 6.41 -20.43
C LEU A 152 -7.90 5.77 -21.74
N VAL A 153 -9.19 5.56 -21.89
CA VAL A 153 -9.79 5.02 -23.13
C VAL A 153 -10.45 6.10 -23.98
N GLY A 154 -10.29 7.37 -23.61
CA GLY A 154 -10.79 8.53 -24.38
C GLY A 154 -12.23 8.91 -24.08
N LEU A 155 -12.81 8.45 -22.97
CA LEU A 155 -14.10 8.91 -22.49
C LEU A 155 -13.94 10.15 -21.59
N ASP A 156 -14.92 11.08 -21.66
CA ASP A 156 -15.04 12.17 -20.71
C ASP A 156 -15.84 11.67 -19.49
N PRO A 157 -15.22 11.45 -18.32
CA PRO A 157 -15.91 10.84 -17.19
C PRO A 157 -17.09 11.68 -16.66
N LYS A 158 -17.09 12.99 -16.95
CA LYS A 158 -18.18 13.89 -16.51
C LYS A 158 -19.37 13.93 -17.47
N LYS A 159 -19.15 13.57 -18.74
CA LYS A 159 -20.19 13.63 -19.79
C LYS A 159 -20.63 12.25 -20.23
N ASP A 160 -19.68 11.30 -20.30
CA ASP A 160 -19.92 9.99 -20.87
C ASP A 160 -20.38 8.95 -19.83
N LEU A 161 -20.23 9.22 -18.51
CA LEU A 161 -20.65 8.31 -17.45
C LEU A 161 -21.65 8.97 -16.49
N THR A 162 -22.58 8.16 -15.97
CA THR A 162 -23.37 8.54 -14.81
C THR A 162 -22.89 7.75 -13.60
N ILE A 163 -22.08 8.38 -12.73
CA ILE A 163 -21.48 7.73 -11.58
C ILE A 163 -22.41 7.84 -10.37
N ILE A 164 -22.74 6.69 -9.77
CA ILE A 164 -23.55 6.56 -8.56
C ILE A 164 -22.62 6.18 -7.41
N ASN A 165 -22.33 7.12 -6.53
CA ASN A 165 -21.37 6.95 -5.41
C ASN A 165 -21.94 7.35 -4.04
N ASP A 166 -23.24 7.66 -3.96
CA ASP A 166 -23.91 7.90 -2.70
C ASP A 166 -24.15 6.57 -1.97
N PRO A 167 -23.59 6.35 -0.76
CA PRO A 167 -23.79 5.13 0.00
C PRO A 167 -25.27 4.86 0.33
N GLU A 168 -26.07 5.90 0.55
CA GLU A 168 -27.51 5.78 0.82
C GLU A 168 -28.29 5.22 -0.39
N ALA A 169 -27.77 5.43 -1.58
CA ALA A 169 -28.31 4.85 -2.80
C ALA A 169 -28.04 3.35 -2.94
N LYS A 170 -27.19 2.76 -2.08
CA LYS A 170 -26.81 1.33 -2.08
C LYS A 170 -26.42 0.84 -3.47
N PRO A 171 -25.35 1.39 -4.09
CA PRO A 171 -25.04 1.10 -5.48
C PRO A 171 -24.72 -0.37 -5.76
N LEU A 172 -24.16 -1.13 -4.81
CA LEU A 172 -23.98 -2.58 -4.93
C LEU A 172 -25.31 -3.31 -5.09
N ASP A 173 -26.31 -2.99 -4.26
CA ASP A 173 -27.64 -3.59 -4.35
C ASP A 173 -28.31 -3.23 -5.68
N GLN A 174 -28.16 -2.00 -6.14
CA GLN A 174 -28.70 -1.58 -7.45
C GLN A 174 -28.05 -2.36 -8.59
N PHE A 175 -26.72 -2.62 -8.55
CA PHE A 175 -26.03 -3.42 -9.55
C PHE A 175 -26.54 -4.86 -9.53
N ILE A 176 -26.66 -5.47 -8.36
CA ILE A 176 -27.18 -6.85 -8.19
C ILE A 176 -28.61 -6.98 -8.74
N GLN A 177 -29.42 -5.91 -8.63
CA GLN A 177 -30.79 -5.86 -9.15
C GLN A 177 -30.87 -5.51 -10.65
N GLY A 178 -29.74 -5.38 -11.35
CA GLY A 178 -29.69 -4.98 -12.76
C GLY A 178 -30.07 -3.53 -13.06
N LYS A 179 -30.03 -2.66 -12.05
CA LYS A 179 -30.35 -1.21 -12.22
C LYS A 179 -29.13 -0.38 -12.62
N LEU A 180 -27.93 -0.95 -12.56
CA LEU A 180 -26.70 -0.33 -13.00
C LEU A 180 -26.03 -1.22 -14.05
N ASP A 181 -25.35 -0.58 -14.99
CA ASP A 181 -24.66 -1.25 -16.10
C ASP A 181 -23.28 -1.79 -15.70
N ALA A 182 -22.66 -1.20 -14.68
CA ALA A 182 -21.38 -1.64 -14.13
C ALA A 182 -21.25 -1.24 -12.65
N TYR A 183 -20.33 -1.91 -11.95
CA TYR A 183 -20.02 -1.62 -10.55
C TYR A 183 -18.53 -1.80 -10.26
N MET A 184 -17.91 -0.78 -9.67
CA MET A 184 -16.53 -0.85 -9.18
C MET A 184 -16.53 -1.33 -7.74
N ALA A 185 -16.12 -2.58 -7.57
CA ALA A 185 -16.12 -3.30 -6.31
C ALA A 185 -14.77 -3.21 -5.60
N LEU A 186 -14.80 -3.14 -4.27
CA LEU A 186 -13.66 -3.23 -3.36
C LEU A 186 -13.88 -4.41 -2.40
N PRO A 187 -12.85 -5.21 -2.07
CA PRO A 187 -13.03 -6.35 -1.17
C PRO A 187 -13.74 -5.99 0.14
N PRO A 188 -14.75 -6.80 0.57
CA PRO A 188 -15.10 -8.14 0.07
C PRO A 188 -16.14 -8.20 -1.08
N GLU A 189 -16.54 -7.10 -1.67
CA GLU A 189 -17.60 -7.06 -2.68
C GLU A 189 -17.31 -7.89 -3.94
N PRO A 190 -16.07 -7.94 -4.49
CA PRO A 190 -15.75 -8.84 -5.61
C PRO A 190 -16.05 -10.30 -5.29
N GLN A 191 -15.69 -10.74 -4.08
CA GLN A 191 -15.95 -12.12 -3.63
C GLN A 191 -17.45 -12.39 -3.51
N LEU A 192 -18.19 -11.43 -2.93
CA LEU A 192 -19.65 -11.50 -2.82
C LEU A 192 -20.32 -11.56 -4.20
N LEU A 193 -19.90 -10.73 -5.15
CA LEU A 193 -20.45 -10.73 -6.51
C LEU A 193 -20.17 -12.06 -7.22
N ARG A 194 -18.95 -12.59 -7.11
CA ARG A 194 -18.60 -13.90 -7.65
C ARG A 194 -19.42 -15.04 -7.04
N ALA A 195 -19.66 -15.01 -5.73
CA ALA A 195 -20.52 -15.98 -5.03
C ALA A 195 -21.97 -15.92 -5.52
N ARG A 196 -22.44 -14.75 -5.96
CA ARG A 196 -23.78 -14.54 -6.54
C ARG A 196 -23.87 -14.81 -8.05
N GLY A 197 -22.78 -15.28 -8.66
CA GLY A 197 -22.74 -15.68 -10.07
C GLY A 197 -22.32 -14.60 -11.06
N PHE A 198 -21.98 -13.38 -10.60
CA PHE A 198 -21.42 -12.36 -11.48
C PHE A 198 -20.01 -12.77 -11.93
N ARG A 199 -19.77 -12.80 -13.25
CA ARG A 199 -18.50 -13.27 -13.86
C ARG A 199 -17.86 -12.26 -14.79
N ASP A 200 -18.63 -11.29 -15.28
CA ASP A 200 -18.16 -10.33 -16.29
C ASP A 200 -17.36 -9.22 -15.63
N VAL A 201 -16.05 -9.48 -15.45
CA VAL A 201 -15.10 -8.51 -14.89
C VAL A 201 -14.45 -7.75 -16.06
N ILE A 202 -14.66 -6.44 -16.13
CA ILE A 202 -14.14 -5.55 -17.16
C ILE A 202 -12.68 -5.21 -16.90
N VAL A 203 -12.32 -4.95 -15.64
CA VAL A 203 -10.97 -4.61 -15.20
C VAL A 203 -10.70 -5.26 -13.84
N ARG A 204 -9.52 -5.89 -13.72
CA ARG A 204 -8.93 -6.34 -12.45
C ARG A 204 -7.65 -5.56 -12.19
N THR A 205 -7.65 -4.66 -11.24
CA THR A 205 -6.47 -3.85 -10.98
C THR A 205 -5.27 -4.64 -10.47
N ALA A 206 -5.47 -5.86 -9.97
CA ALA A 206 -4.40 -6.77 -9.56
C ALA A 206 -3.61 -7.37 -10.75
N THR A 207 -4.23 -7.50 -11.93
CA THR A 207 -3.65 -8.19 -13.10
C THR A 207 -3.55 -7.32 -14.34
N ASP A 208 -4.45 -6.36 -14.50
CA ASP A 208 -4.59 -5.60 -15.73
C ASP A 208 -3.77 -4.33 -15.72
N ARG A 209 -3.01 -4.11 -16.82
CA ARG A 209 -2.24 -2.89 -17.02
C ARG A 209 -3.16 -1.71 -17.36
N PRO A 210 -2.75 -0.50 -16.93
CA PRO A 210 -1.52 -0.16 -16.20
C PRO A 210 -1.61 -0.42 -14.68
N TRP A 211 -2.79 -0.68 -14.13
CA TRP A 211 -3.10 -0.71 -12.69
C TRP A 211 -2.25 -1.70 -11.91
N SER A 212 -1.99 -2.88 -12.50
CA SER A 212 -1.19 -3.94 -11.87
C SER A 212 0.29 -3.62 -11.73
N GLN A 213 0.74 -2.47 -12.22
CA GLN A 213 2.14 -2.03 -12.14
C GLN A 213 2.39 -1.03 -10.99
N TYR A 214 1.34 -0.64 -10.28
CA TYR A 214 1.36 0.41 -9.27
C TYR A 214 0.71 -0.04 -7.96
N PHE A 215 1.18 0.51 -6.85
CA PHE A 215 0.55 0.26 -5.56
C PHE A 215 -0.88 0.79 -5.54
N CYS A 216 -1.84 -0.10 -5.30
CA CYS A 216 -3.20 0.30 -4.98
C CYS A 216 -3.24 1.01 -3.63
N CYS A 217 -2.58 0.42 -2.62
CA CYS A 217 -2.53 0.96 -1.27
C CYS A 217 -1.12 1.37 -0.87
N THR A 218 -1.01 2.54 -0.25
CA THR A 218 0.20 3.06 0.37
C THR A 218 -0.03 3.33 1.85
N LEU A 219 1.04 3.28 2.65
CA LEU A 219 1.03 3.66 4.05
C LEU A 219 1.16 5.18 4.16
N ALA A 220 0.12 5.83 4.63
CA ALA A 220 0.11 7.24 4.97
C ALA A 220 0.43 7.41 6.45
N ALA A 221 1.24 8.43 6.76
CA ALA A 221 1.65 8.77 8.12
C ALA A 221 1.46 10.27 8.38
N ARG A 222 1.30 10.64 9.65
CA ARG A 222 1.41 12.04 10.05
C ARG A 222 2.82 12.55 9.83
N ARG A 223 2.94 13.65 9.11
CA ARG A 223 4.25 14.24 8.77
C ARG A 223 5.09 14.59 10.00
N ASP A 224 4.48 15.16 11.04
CA ASP A 224 5.18 15.53 12.28
C ASP A 224 5.60 14.29 13.09
N TYR A 225 4.86 13.17 13.01
CA TYR A 225 5.28 11.93 13.65
C TYR A 225 6.53 11.37 12.96
N VAL A 226 6.54 11.32 11.63
CA VAL A 226 7.69 10.85 10.84
C VAL A 226 8.94 11.68 11.15
N GLY A 227 8.80 13.01 11.19
CA GLY A 227 9.91 13.91 11.48
C GLY A 227 10.48 13.77 12.90
N ARG A 228 9.63 13.52 13.89
CA ARG A 228 10.03 13.37 15.30
C ARG A 228 10.48 11.96 15.67
N ASN A 229 10.05 10.94 14.92
CA ASN A 229 10.24 9.53 15.26
C ASN A 229 10.73 8.74 14.05
N PRO A 230 11.90 9.06 13.46
CA PRO A 230 12.38 8.40 12.24
C PRO A 230 12.70 6.91 12.47
N VAL A 231 13.26 6.51 13.64
CA VAL A 231 13.52 5.10 13.94
C VAL A 231 12.23 4.32 14.10
N ALA A 232 11.26 4.87 14.86
CA ALA A 232 9.96 4.25 15.04
C ALA A 232 9.23 4.12 13.69
N THR A 233 9.31 5.15 12.83
CA THR A 233 8.72 5.11 11.47
C THR A 233 9.31 3.97 10.64
N LYS A 234 10.65 3.83 10.57
CA LYS A 234 11.31 2.74 9.84
C LYS A 234 10.88 1.38 10.36
N ARG A 235 10.78 1.20 11.69
CA ARG A 235 10.35 -0.06 12.31
C ARG A 235 8.88 -0.38 12.03
N VAL A 236 8.00 0.62 12.03
CA VAL A 236 6.59 0.43 11.60
C VAL A 236 6.53 -0.03 10.15
N ILE A 237 7.27 0.62 9.24
CA ILE A 237 7.31 0.21 7.83
C ILE A 237 7.82 -1.23 7.72
N ARG A 238 8.89 -1.60 8.43
CA ARG A 238 9.44 -2.97 8.40
C ARG A 238 8.42 -4.01 8.88
N ALA A 239 7.71 -3.74 9.96
CA ALA A 239 6.64 -4.61 10.45
C ALA A 239 5.52 -4.76 9.42
N MET A 240 5.08 -3.66 8.80
CA MET A 240 4.05 -3.67 7.75
C MET A 240 4.46 -4.49 6.52
N LEU A 241 5.71 -4.35 6.06
CA LEU A 241 6.22 -5.10 4.90
C LEU A 241 6.33 -6.60 5.19
N LYS A 242 6.81 -6.98 6.38
CA LYS A 242 6.80 -8.38 6.84
C LYS A 242 5.39 -8.93 6.98
N ALA A 243 4.44 -8.11 7.43
CA ALA A 243 3.04 -8.50 7.50
C ALA A 243 2.43 -8.70 6.11
N ALA A 244 2.82 -7.89 5.12
CA ALA A 244 2.41 -8.11 3.73
C ALA A 244 2.94 -9.46 3.18
N GLU A 245 4.17 -9.83 3.54
CA GLU A 245 4.71 -11.16 3.20
C GLU A 245 3.96 -12.28 3.90
N LEU A 246 3.62 -12.10 5.18
CA LEU A 246 2.78 -13.07 5.91
C LEU A 246 1.42 -13.24 5.25
N CYS A 247 0.77 -12.15 4.84
CA CYS A 247 -0.49 -12.19 4.10
C CYS A 247 -0.40 -13.00 2.80
N ALA A 248 0.74 -12.94 2.10
CA ALA A 248 0.96 -13.66 0.85
C ALA A 248 1.37 -15.13 1.07
N SER A 249 2.24 -15.41 2.04
CA SER A 249 2.82 -16.74 2.24
C SER A 249 1.99 -17.65 3.13
N GLU A 250 1.23 -17.08 4.07
CA GLU A 250 0.41 -17.80 5.05
C GLU A 250 -1.00 -17.18 5.14
N PRO A 251 -1.78 -17.13 4.04
CA PRO A 251 -3.07 -16.41 4.00
C PRO A 251 -4.09 -16.95 5.00
N GLU A 252 -4.11 -18.26 5.30
CA GLU A 252 -5.00 -18.85 6.30
C GLU A 252 -4.66 -18.33 7.72
N ARG A 253 -3.37 -18.19 8.02
CA ARG A 253 -2.89 -17.65 9.29
C ARG A 253 -3.20 -16.16 9.40
N ALA A 254 -3.05 -15.41 8.30
CA ALA A 254 -3.34 -13.98 8.25
C ALA A 254 -4.85 -13.68 8.31
N ALA A 255 -5.71 -14.54 7.75
CA ALA A 255 -7.15 -14.33 7.74
C ALA A 255 -7.80 -14.42 9.14
N ARG A 256 -7.28 -15.29 10.03
CA ARG A 256 -7.86 -15.49 11.35
C ARG A 256 -7.88 -14.22 12.23
N PRO A 257 -6.75 -13.52 12.44
CA PRO A 257 -6.75 -12.28 13.22
C PRO A 257 -7.66 -11.19 12.66
N LEU A 258 -7.94 -11.21 11.35
CA LEU A 258 -8.85 -10.23 10.73
C LEU A 258 -10.29 -10.44 11.20
N VAL A 259 -10.71 -11.68 11.36
CA VAL A 259 -12.05 -12.02 11.83
C VAL A 259 -12.14 -11.91 13.36
N ASP A 260 -11.18 -12.49 14.06
CA ASP A 260 -11.16 -12.52 15.54
C ASP A 260 -11.05 -11.09 16.12
N GLY A 261 -10.35 -10.20 15.43
CA GLY A 261 -10.22 -8.77 15.76
C GLY A 261 -11.41 -7.90 15.33
N GLY A 262 -12.42 -8.49 14.68
CA GLY A 262 -13.60 -7.77 14.19
C GLY A 262 -13.26 -6.73 13.10
N PHE A 263 -12.21 -6.99 12.32
CA PHE A 263 -11.85 -6.13 11.18
C PHE A 263 -12.65 -6.51 9.92
N VAL A 264 -13.10 -7.77 9.83
CA VAL A 264 -13.94 -8.28 8.75
C VAL A 264 -14.89 -9.36 9.30
N ASP A 265 -16.04 -9.55 8.64
CA ASP A 265 -17.10 -10.43 9.14
C ASP A 265 -16.99 -11.89 8.63
N SER A 266 -16.24 -12.13 7.54
CA SER A 266 -16.18 -13.45 6.90
C SER A 266 -14.74 -13.92 6.70
N TYR A 267 -14.41 -15.05 7.32
CA TYR A 267 -13.12 -15.72 7.12
C TYR A 267 -12.91 -16.14 5.65
N GLU A 268 -13.94 -16.66 5.01
CA GLU A 268 -13.85 -17.10 3.61
C GLU A 268 -13.51 -15.93 2.68
N TYR A 269 -14.20 -14.79 2.83
CA TYR A 269 -13.90 -13.60 2.02
C TYR A 269 -12.56 -12.98 2.35
N ALA A 270 -12.15 -13.03 3.63
CA ALA A 270 -10.81 -12.62 4.03
C ALA A 270 -9.76 -13.47 3.33
N LEU A 271 -9.87 -14.80 3.41
CA LEU A 271 -8.94 -15.74 2.77
C LEU A 271 -8.89 -15.57 1.25
N GLN A 272 -10.06 -15.48 0.59
CA GLN A 272 -10.12 -15.24 -0.85
C GLN A 272 -9.43 -13.91 -1.23
N THR A 273 -9.66 -12.84 -0.48
CA THR A 273 -9.03 -11.54 -0.75
C THR A 273 -7.51 -11.59 -0.57
N LEU A 274 -7.03 -12.30 0.47
CA LEU A 274 -5.59 -12.47 0.69
C LEU A 274 -4.92 -13.23 -0.46
N ASN A 275 -5.61 -14.21 -1.03
CA ASN A 275 -5.12 -14.95 -2.20
C ASN A 275 -5.22 -14.14 -3.51
N ASP A 276 -6.24 -13.29 -3.65
CA ASP A 276 -6.47 -12.48 -4.86
C ASP A 276 -5.50 -11.29 -4.96
N ASN A 277 -5.03 -10.73 -3.84
CA ASN A 277 -4.19 -9.54 -3.80
C ASN A 277 -2.70 -9.87 -3.78
N PRO A 278 -1.88 -9.22 -4.62
CA PRO A 278 -0.45 -9.51 -4.75
C PRO A 278 0.39 -8.85 -3.62
N TYR A 279 0.19 -9.26 -2.36
CA TYR A 279 0.90 -8.70 -1.21
C TYR A 279 2.42 -8.95 -1.22
N ALA A 280 2.90 -10.03 -1.86
CA ALA A 280 4.34 -10.31 -1.96
C ALA A 280 5.12 -9.34 -2.86
N HIS A 281 4.42 -8.66 -3.77
CA HIS A 281 5.05 -7.86 -4.83
C HIS A 281 5.45 -6.44 -4.42
N TRP A 282 5.40 -6.09 -3.11
CA TRP A 282 5.81 -4.76 -2.66
C TRP A 282 7.26 -4.41 -3.00
N ARG A 283 8.13 -5.44 -3.24
CA ARG A 283 9.52 -5.22 -3.68
C ARG A 283 9.65 -4.81 -5.13
N ASP A 284 8.68 -5.19 -5.97
CA ASP A 284 8.76 -5.07 -7.42
C ASP A 284 8.38 -3.67 -7.92
N TYR A 285 7.58 -2.94 -7.14
CA TYR A 285 7.04 -1.65 -7.55
C TYR A 285 7.84 -0.48 -6.98
N ASP A 286 7.89 0.61 -7.76
CA ASP A 286 8.42 1.90 -7.32
C ASP A 286 7.29 2.73 -6.70
N ALA A 287 7.49 3.17 -5.44
CA ALA A 287 6.47 3.91 -4.72
C ALA A 287 6.36 5.36 -5.20
N GLU A 288 7.47 6.00 -5.60
CA GLU A 288 7.45 7.35 -6.15
C GLU A 288 6.81 7.36 -7.53
N ASP A 289 7.16 6.39 -8.41
CA ASP A 289 6.53 6.26 -9.73
C ASP A 289 5.03 5.96 -9.61
N THR A 290 4.63 5.19 -8.61
CA THR A 290 3.21 4.99 -8.28
C THR A 290 2.50 6.31 -7.99
N VAL A 291 3.04 7.13 -7.08
CA VAL A 291 2.45 8.45 -6.75
C VAL A 291 2.44 9.35 -7.99
N ARG A 292 3.51 9.32 -8.80
CA ARG A 292 3.61 10.06 -10.06
C ARG A 292 2.52 9.66 -11.05
N PHE A 293 2.29 8.36 -11.22
CA PHE A 293 1.25 7.83 -12.10
C PHE A 293 -0.15 8.34 -11.69
N TYR A 294 -0.53 8.15 -10.42
CA TYR A 294 -1.84 8.59 -9.96
C TYR A 294 -2.00 10.11 -10.04
N ALA A 295 -1.00 10.87 -9.60
CA ALA A 295 -1.03 12.32 -9.65
C ALA A 295 -1.17 12.85 -11.10
N LEU A 296 -0.46 12.22 -12.05
CA LEU A 296 -0.58 12.59 -13.47
C LEU A 296 -2.00 12.35 -13.98
N ARG A 297 -2.55 11.13 -13.75
CA ARG A 297 -3.90 10.78 -14.20
C ARG A 297 -4.98 11.65 -13.57
N GLN A 298 -4.88 11.93 -12.27
CA GLN A 298 -5.80 12.80 -11.55
C GLN A 298 -5.73 14.26 -12.00
N HIS A 299 -4.53 14.73 -12.31
CA HIS A 299 -4.34 16.08 -12.86
C HIS A 299 -4.97 16.21 -14.25
N GLU A 300 -4.82 15.20 -15.11
CA GLU A 300 -5.41 15.16 -16.46
C GLU A 300 -6.95 15.21 -16.43
N VAL A 301 -7.58 14.53 -15.46
CA VAL A 301 -9.04 14.55 -15.31
C VAL A 301 -9.54 15.70 -14.43
N GLY A 302 -8.65 16.57 -13.97
CA GLY A 302 -8.98 17.77 -13.19
C GLY A 302 -9.45 17.49 -11.76
N VAL A 303 -9.03 16.38 -11.16
CA VAL A 303 -9.31 16.01 -9.75
C VAL A 303 -8.36 16.76 -8.81
N ILE A 304 -7.09 16.87 -9.16
CA ILE A 304 -6.08 17.61 -8.40
C ILE A 304 -5.60 18.85 -9.17
N LYS A 305 -5.04 19.81 -8.44
CA LYS A 305 -4.54 21.09 -8.99
C LYS A 305 -3.02 21.14 -9.05
N LYS A 306 -2.33 20.56 -8.06
CA LYS A 306 -0.87 20.54 -8.01
C LYS A 306 -0.29 19.63 -9.10
N SER A 307 0.89 19.99 -9.60
CA SER A 307 1.61 19.11 -10.52
C SER A 307 2.06 17.82 -9.82
N PRO A 308 2.26 16.71 -10.58
CA PRO A 308 2.77 15.46 -10.01
C PRO A 308 4.08 15.65 -9.23
N GLN A 309 4.99 16.50 -9.71
CA GLN A 309 6.25 16.82 -9.04
C GLN A 309 6.00 17.49 -7.68
N ARG A 310 5.01 18.38 -7.61
CA ARG A 310 4.67 19.05 -6.37
C ARG A 310 4.01 18.11 -5.37
N ILE A 311 3.16 17.18 -5.83
CA ILE A 311 2.57 16.13 -4.98
C ILE A 311 3.67 15.26 -4.37
N ILE A 312 4.65 14.82 -5.16
CA ILE A 312 5.78 14.00 -4.67
C ILE A 312 6.58 14.79 -3.64
N ALA A 313 7.00 16.00 -3.96
CA ALA A 313 7.82 16.83 -3.08
C ALA A 313 7.14 17.15 -1.75
N ASP A 314 5.82 17.40 -1.76
CA ASP A 314 5.06 17.79 -0.57
C ASP A 314 4.58 16.59 0.25
N GLY A 315 4.38 15.42 -0.39
CA GLY A 315 3.58 14.34 0.17
C GLY A 315 4.28 13.00 0.31
N THR A 316 5.57 12.85 -0.01
CA THR A 316 6.24 11.55 0.08
C THR A 316 7.55 11.59 0.88
N ASP A 317 7.85 10.47 1.53
CA ASP A 317 9.16 10.17 2.12
C ASP A 317 9.40 8.66 2.08
N PHE A 318 9.94 8.17 0.98
CA PHE A 318 10.18 6.74 0.76
C PHE A 318 11.59 6.28 1.16
N ARG A 319 12.42 7.12 1.79
CA ARG A 319 13.81 6.78 2.16
C ARG A 319 13.89 5.50 2.98
N CYS A 320 13.09 5.37 4.04
CA CYS A 320 13.04 4.15 4.86
C CYS A 320 12.53 2.93 4.08
N PHE A 321 11.55 3.11 3.21
CA PHE A 321 11.04 2.05 2.36
C PHE A 321 12.10 1.51 1.41
N ASP A 322 12.85 2.39 0.74
CA ASP A 322 13.90 2.01 -0.20
C ASP A 322 15.10 1.32 0.52
N GLU A 323 15.44 1.78 1.74
CA GLU A 323 16.42 1.09 2.58
C GLU A 323 15.95 -0.33 2.92
N LEU A 324 14.71 -0.49 3.37
CA LEU A 324 14.14 -1.79 3.73
C LEU A 324 14.01 -2.72 2.52
N LYS A 325 13.72 -2.20 1.33
CA LYS A 325 13.77 -2.99 0.08
C LYS A 325 15.15 -3.61 -0.16
N ARG A 326 16.22 -2.92 0.23
CA ARG A 326 17.59 -3.44 0.14
C ARG A 326 17.92 -4.41 1.29
N GLU A 327 17.53 -4.07 2.51
CA GLU A 327 17.80 -4.87 3.72
C GLU A 327 17.07 -6.22 3.72
N LEU A 328 15.83 -6.24 3.25
CA LEU A 328 14.94 -7.42 3.27
C LEU A 328 15.05 -8.28 2.00
N LYS A 329 16.05 -8.05 1.14
CA LYS A 329 16.28 -8.84 -0.08
C LYS A 329 16.95 -10.19 0.17
N ALA A 330 17.39 -10.46 1.38
CA ALA A 330 18.13 -11.68 1.74
C ALA A 330 17.20 -12.82 2.12
#